data_69671dcfba81c17f9523fb663e2026da
#
_entry.id   69671dcfba81c17f9523fb663e2026da
#
_cell.length_a   1.000
_cell.length_b   1.000
_cell.length_c   1.000
_cell.angle_alpha   90.00
_cell.angle_beta   90.00
_cell.angle_gamma   90.00
#
_symmetry.space_group_name_H-M   'P 1'
#
loop_
_entity.id
_entity.type
_entity.pdbx_description
1 polymer ?
#
loop_
_entity_poly.entity_id
_entity_poly.type
_entity_poly.pdbx_seq_one_letter_code
_entity_poly.pdbx_strand_id
1 'polypeptide(L)'
;PSSIKSNSTKTKQHQNKQNQKQITHLRQRKGVTYECKKIWDSYKFPLLLLGGIFIGAVLGMVLGEKATVLAPLGDIFLNLMFTIVVPMVYVSITTAVGNMVNMKRLGKILGSLVCTFIVTGGFAAALVLVVVNIWPPAASTAIAMGSSEMTEASSISDMIVNSLTVNDFSGLMSRSNMLPIIVFAIMSGFAVAKCGGEESWAGKLLNNLNDIIMLM
;
A
#
# COMPACT_ATOMS: atom_id res chain seq x y z
N PRO A 1 -20.27 -59.59 -45.23
CA PRO A 1 -20.13 -58.12 -45.31
C PRO A 1 -20.16 -57.45 -43.93
N SER A 2 -20.59 -58.11 -42.84
CA SER A 2 -20.73 -57.51 -41.49
C SER A 2 -19.40 -57.35 -40.72
N SER A 3 -18.39 -58.17 -41.00
CA SER A 3 -17.11 -58.15 -40.30
C SER A 3 -16.20 -56.96 -40.66
N ILE A 4 -16.31 -56.42 -41.89
CA ILE A 4 -15.45 -55.32 -42.36
C ILE A 4 -15.91 -53.95 -41.75
N LYS A 5 -17.25 -53.78 -41.52
CA LYS A 5 -17.78 -52.58 -40.88
C LYS A 5 -17.40 -52.45 -39.39
N SER A 6 -17.32 -53.58 -38.67
CA SER A 6 -16.94 -53.59 -37.25
C SER A 6 -15.46 -53.17 -37.02
N ASN A 7 -14.57 -53.53 -37.91
CA ASN A 7 -13.15 -53.21 -37.78
C ASN A 7 -12.86 -51.72 -38.08
N SER A 8 -13.58 -51.14 -39.07
CA SER A 8 -13.45 -49.70 -39.39
C SER A 8 -13.91 -48.81 -38.25
N THR A 9 -14.96 -49.22 -37.51
CA THR A 9 -15.50 -48.43 -36.37
C THR A 9 -14.53 -48.47 -35.16
N LYS A 10 -13.87 -49.61 -34.89
CA LYS A 10 -12.89 -49.73 -33.82
C LYS A 10 -11.65 -48.91 -34.10
N THR A 11 -11.17 -48.84 -35.32
CA THR A 11 -10.00 -48.06 -35.75
C THR A 11 -10.27 -46.56 -35.59
N LYS A 12 -11.47 -46.10 -36.00
CA LYS A 12 -11.90 -44.71 -35.81
C LYS A 12 -12.05 -44.29 -34.33
N GLN A 13 -12.52 -45.18 -33.48
CA GLN A 13 -12.59 -44.94 -32.04
C GLN A 13 -11.21 -44.85 -31.38
N HIS A 14 -10.27 -45.70 -31.83
CA HIS A 14 -8.88 -45.66 -31.32
C HIS A 14 -8.13 -44.37 -31.72
N GLN A 15 -8.34 -43.93 -32.97
CA GLN A 15 -7.79 -42.67 -33.48
C GLN A 15 -8.37 -41.44 -32.75
N ASN A 16 -9.69 -41.46 -32.48
CA ASN A 16 -10.36 -40.38 -31.76
C ASN A 16 -9.86 -40.30 -30.28
N LYS A 17 -9.64 -41.44 -29.62
CA LYS A 17 -9.03 -41.46 -28.26
C LYS A 17 -7.59 -40.94 -28.24
N GLN A 18 -6.79 -41.23 -29.27
CA GLN A 18 -5.44 -40.70 -29.35
C GLN A 18 -5.42 -39.19 -29.60
N ASN A 19 -6.27 -38.69 -30.47
CA ASN A 19 -6.41 -37.28 -30.73
C ASN A 19 -6.91 -36.50 -29.48
N GLN A 20 -7.84 -37.07 -28.73
CA GLN A 20 -8.32 -36.50 -27.47
C GLN A 20 -7.19 -36.41 -26.43
N LYS A 21 -6.35 -37.44 -26.32
CA LYS A 21 -5.17 -37.42 -25.42
C LYS A 21 -4.16 -36.36 -25.84
N GLN A 22 -3.87 -36.22 -27.13
CA GLN A 22 -2.96 -35.18 -27.62
C GLN A 22 -3.50 -33.77 -27.38
N ILE A 23 -4.79 -33.54 -27.59
CA ILE A 23 -5.43 -32.26 -27.34
C ILE A 23 -5.35 -31.91 -25.83
N THR A 24 -5.58 -32.91 -24.96
CA THR A 24 -5.51 -32.72 -23.51
C THR A 24 -4.08 -32.37 -23.06
N HIS A 25 -3.05 -33.07 -23.58
CA HIS A 25 -1.65 -32.75 -23.30
C HIS A 25 -1.22 -31.37 -23.80
N LEU A 26 -1.67 -30.96 -24.98
CA LEU A 26 -1.40 -29.63 -25.52
C LEU A 26 -2.10 -28.52 -24.71
N ARG A 27 -3.32 -28.78 -24.24
CA ARG A 27 -4.08 -27.86 -23.38
C ARG A 27 -3.41 -27.70 -22.01
N GLN A 28 -2.90 -28.80 -21.45
CA GLN A 28 -2.20 -28.81 -20.18
C GLN A 28 -0.85 -28.08 -20.27
N ARG A 29 -0.07 -28.27 -21.34
CA ARG A 29 1.19 -27.54 -21.59
C ARG A 29 0.93 -26.03 -21.77
N LYS A 30 -0.10 -25.65 -22.53
CA LYS A 30 -0.48 -24.23 -22.67
C LYS A 30 -0.90 -23.62 -21.32
N GLY A 31 -1.69 -24.33 -20.52
CA GLY A 31 -2.12 -23.84 -19.20
C GLY A 31 -0.92 -23.54 -18.28
N VAL A 32 0.03 -24.45 -18.20
CA VAL A 32 1.23 -24.25 -17.35
C VAL A 32 2.08 -23.06 -17.83
N THR A 33 2.20 -22.87 -19.15
CA THR A 33 2.99 -21.75 -19.70
C THR A 33 2.30 -20.40 -19.46
N TYR A 34 0.97 -20.33 -19.50
CA TYR A 34 0.20 -19.13 -19.20
C TYR A 34 0.24 -18.79 -17.71
N GLU A 35 0.18 -19.79 -16.83
CA GLU A 35 0.30 -19.58 -15.39
C GLU A 35 1.69 -19.08 -15.00
N CYS A 36 2.76 -19.70 -15.50
CA CYS A 36 4.14 -19.24 -15.27
C CYS A 36 4.37 -17.81 -15.78
N LYS A 37 3.82 -17.46 -16.97
CA LYS A 37 3.96 -16.12 -17.52
C LYS A 37 3.21 -15.09 -16.69
N LYS A 38 2.02 -15.41 -16.20
CA LYS A 38 1.22 -14.55 -15.34
C LYS A 38 1.89 -14.33 -13.98
N ILE A 39 2.47 -15.38 -13.40
CA ILE A 39 3.26 -15.28 -12.16
C ILE A 39 4.50 -14.41 -12.41
N TRP A 40 5.23 -14.65 -13.47
CA TRP A 40 6.42 -13.85 -13.82
C TRP A 40 6.08 -12.37 -14.04
N ASP A 41 4.98 -12.06 -14.75
CA ASP A 41 4.54 -10.68 -14.97
C ASP A 41 4.12 -10.00 -13.67
N SER A 42 3.55 -10.73 -12.72
CA SER A 42 3.19 -10.19 -11.39
C SER A 42 4.40 -9.91 -10.51
N TYR A 43 5.48 -10.70 -10.65
CA TYR A 43 6.68 -10.54 -9.82
C TYR A 43 7.78 -9.67 -10.46
N LYS A 44 7.64 -9.27 -11.72
CA LYS A 44 8.62 -8.40 -12.40
C LYS A 44 8.86 -7.11 -11.65
N PHE A 45 7.80 -6.44 -11.22
CA PHE A 45 7.90 -5.15 -10.52
C PHE A 45 8.59 -5.27 -9.16
N PRO A 46 8.19 -6.17 -8.25
CA PRO A 46 8.92 -6.41 -7.00
C PRO A 46 10.38 -6.84 -7.21
N LEU A 47 10.65 -7.69 -8.20
CA LEU A 47 12.02 -8.14 -8.51
C LEU A 47 12.89 -7.00 -9.06
N LEU A 48 12.32 -6.15 -9.91
CA LEU A 48 13.00 -4.96 -10.42
C LEU A 48 13.35 -3.99 -9.30
N LEU A 49 12.42 -3.80 -8.35
CA LEU A 49 12.61 -2.97 -7.16
C LEU A 49 13.72 -3.53 -6.26
N LEU A 50 13.68 -4.83 -6.00
CA LEU A 50 14.72 -5.51 -5.21
C LEU A 50 16.10 -5.43 -5.88
N GLY A 51 16.14 -5.61 -7.20
CA GLY A 51 17.34 -5.42 -8.01
C GLY A 51 17.88 -3.99 -7.94
N GLY A 52 16.99 -3.00 -8.00
CA GLY A 52 17.36 -1.59 -7.84
C GLY A 52 17.97 -1.28 -6.47
N ILE A 53 17.40 -1.82 -5.40
CA ILE A 53 17.92 -1.70 -4.03
C ILE A 53 19.32 -2.33 -3.94
N PHE A 54 19.49 -3.52 -4.49
CA PHE A 54 20.77 -4.22 -4.48
C PHE A 54 21.85 -3.45 -5.26
N ILE A 55 21.53 -2.95 -6.45
CA ILE A 55 22.43 -2.13 -7.26
C ILE A 55 22.78 -0.83 -6.52
N GLY A 56 21.78 -0.18 -5.91
CA GLY A 56 21.99 1.03 -5.10
C GLY A 56 22.93 0.79 -3.90
N ALA A 57 22.77 -0.34 -3.20
CA ALA A 57 23.64 -0.72 -2.10
C ALA A 57 25.09 -0.96 -2.55
N VAL A 58 25.28 -1.67 -3.65
CA VAL A 58 26.61 -1.94 -4.23
C VAL A 58 27.27 -0.63 -4.70
N LEU A 59 26.53 0.23 -5.39
CA LEU A 59 27.03 1.56 -5.80
C LEU A 59 27.41 2.41 -4.58
N GLY A 60 26.60 2.41 -3.53
CA GLY A 60 26.89 3.11 -2.28
C GLY A 60 28.19 2.62 -1.62
N MET A 61 28.42 1.31 -1.60
CA MET A 61 29.67 0.74 -1.08
C MET A 61 30.89 1.11 -1.92
N VAL A 62 30.77 1.10 -3.23
CA VAL A 62 31.88 1.38 -4.15
C VAL A 62 32.24 2.86 -4.20
N LEU A 63 31.23 3.73 -4.21
CA LEU A 63 31.43 5.19 -4.28
C LEU A 63 31.77 5.79 -2.89
N GLY A 64 31.43 5.14 -1.79
CA GLY A 64 31.65 5.65 -0.45
C GLY A 64 31.08 7.06 -0.26
N GLU A 65 31.90 8.00 0.24
CA GLU A 65 31.47 9.39 0.47
C GLU A 65 31.04 10.13 -0.84
N LYS A 66 31.53 9.72 -1.99
CA LYS A 66 31.15 10.30 -3.29
C LYS A 66 29.70 9.92 -3.67
N ALA A 67 29.10 8.94 -3.05
CA ALA A 67 27.70 8.58 -3.26
C ALA A 67 26.73 9.71 -2.86
N THR A 68 27.16 10.65 -2.00
CA THR A 68 26.36 11.81 -1.58
C THR A 68 25.98 12.72 -2.75
N VAL A 69 26.71 12.69 -3.86
CA VAL A 69 26.36 13.43 -5.09
C VAL A 69 25.04 12.92 -5.69
N LEU A 70 24.65 11.66 -5.43
CA LEU A 70 23.39 11.08 -5.87
C LEU A 70 22.23 11.36 -4.91
N ALA A 71 22.49 11.84 -3.70
CA ALA A 71 21.45 12.14 -2.71
C ALA A 71 20.36 13.09 -3.23
N PRO A 72 20.68 14.21 -3.93
CA PRO A 72 19.67 15.12 -4.44
C PRO A 72 18.67 14.45 -5.39
N LEU A 73 19.10 13.42 -6.15
CA LEU A 73 18.22 12.68 -7.05
C LEU A 73 17.17 11.88 -6.26
N GLY A 74 17.59 11.26 -5.15
CA GLY A 74 16.69 10.57 -4.23
C GLY A 74 15.72 11.54 -3.57
N ASP A 75 16.20 12.71 -3.13
CA ASP A 75 15.39 13.74 -2.50
C ASP A 75 14.32 14.29 -3.47
N ILE A 76 14.68 14.54 -4.72
CA ILE A 76 13.75 14.96 -5.77
C ILE A 76 12.65 13.90 -5.96
N PHE A 77 13.03 12.62 -6.06
CA PHE A 77 12.09 11.53 -6.22
C PHE A 77 11.12 11.43 -5.02
N LEU A 78 11.66 11.47 -3.80
CA LEU A 78 10.85 11.42 -2.59
C LEU A 78 9.91 12.61 -2.48
N ASN A 79 10.40 13.81 -2.77
CA ASN A 79 9.59 15.03 -2.72
C ASN A 79 8.46 14.99 -3.76
N LEU A 80 8.75 14.52 -4.97
CA LEU A 80 7.73 14.34 -6.01
C LEU A 80 6.66 13.34 -5.59
N MET A 81 7.08 12.19 -5.03
CA MET A 81 6.17 11.18 -4.53
C MET A 81 5.26 11.72 -3.42
N PHE A 82 5.82 12.45 -2.44
CA PHE A 82 5.02 13.03 -1.37
C PHE A 82 4.08 14.13 -1.85
N THR A 83 4.45 14.89 -2.88
CA THR A 83 3.59 15.90 -3.49
C THR A 83 2.31 15.29 -4.07
N ILE A 84 2.37 14.05 -4.55
CA ILE A 84 1.19 13.33 -5.08
C ILE A 84 0.42 12.62 -3.96
N VAL A 85 1.13 12.03 -2.99
CA VAL A 85 0.50 11.24 -1.91
C VAL A 85 -0.40 12.08 -1.02
N VAL A 86 -0.01 13.31 -0.65
CA VAL A 86 -0.79 14.17 0.23
C VAL A 86 -2.18 14.49 -0.33
N PRO A 87 -2.31 15.04 -1.56
CA PRO A 87 -3.63 15.28 -2.15
C PRO A 87 -4.39 13.98 -2.44
N MET A 88 -3.68 12.89 -2.80
CA MET A 88 -4.29 11.59 -3.01
C MET A 88 -5.00 11.09 -1.74
N VAL A 89 -4.33 11.12 -0.59
CA VAL A 89 -4.89 10.70 0.69
C VAL A 89 -6.10 11.55 1.04
N TYR A 90 -5.99 12.87 0.91
CA TYR A 90 -7.09 13.80 1.20
C TYR A 90 -8.32 13.50 0.33
N VAL A 91 -8.15 13.48 -0.99
CA VAL A 91 -9.27 13.28 -1.94
C VAL A 91 -9.88 11.90 -1.77
N SER A 92 -9.05 10.84 -1.67
CA SER A 92 -9.55 9.46 -1.54
C SER A 92 -10.37 9.26 -0.26
N ILE A 93 -9.90 9.77 0.88
CA ILE A 93 -10.64 9.64 2.14
C ILE A 93 -11.92 10.50 2.10
N THR A 94 -11.83 11.74 1.63
CA THR A 94 -13.00 12.62 1.52
C THR A 94 -14.06 12.03 0.61
N THR A 95 -13.66 11.45 -0.53
CA THR A 95 -14.56 10.77 -1.47
C THR A 95 -15.18 9.53 -0.84
N ALA A 96 -14.37 8.69 -0.19
CA ALA A 96 -14.85 7.48 0.46
C ALA A 96 -15.88 7.77 1.55
N VAL A 97 -15.63 8.79 2.39
CA VAL A 97 -16.54 9.22 3.45
C VAL A 97 -17.77 9.93 2.87
N GLY A 98 -17.57 10.79 1.85
CA GLY A 98 -18.62 11.56 1.20
C GLY A 98 -19.66 10.69 0.48
N ASN A 99 -19.23 9.58 -0.10
CA ASN A 99 -20.10 8.64 -0.83
C ASN A 99 -20.84 7.66 0.10
N MET A 100 -20.58 7.68 1.40
CA MET A 100 -21.28 6.80 2.34
C MET A 100 -22.70 7.29 2.67
N VAL A 101 -23.69 6.58 2.17
CA VAL A 101 -25.12 6.83 2.39
C VAL A 101 -25.53 6.65 3.87
N ASN A 102 -24.78 5.86 4.65
CA ASN A 102 -25.18 5.46 6.00
C ASN A 102 -24.12 5.80 7.06
N MET A 103 -24.25 7.00 7.65
CA MET A 103 -23.35 7.56 8.68
C MET A 103 -23.18 6.67 9.91
N LYS A 104 -24.23 5.91 10.32
CA LYS A 104 -24.13 4.97 11.45
C LYS A 104 -23.19 3.80 11.13
N ARG A 105 -23.19 3.35 9.88
CA ARG A 105 -22.30 2.28 9.42
C ARG A 105 -20.85 2.75 9.38
N LEU A 106 -20.61 3.99 8.95
CA LEU A 106 -19.28 4.60 8.95
C LEU A 106 -18.69 4.66 10.36
N GLY A 107 -19.46 5.16 11.34
CA GLY A 107 -19.00 5.22 12.73
C GLY A 107 -18.63 3.85 13.29
N LYS A 108 -19.39 2.79 12.95
CA LYS A 108 -19.08 1.42 13.37
C LYS A 108 -17.79 0.90 12.72
N ILE A 109 -17.58 1.19 11.43
CA ILE A 109 -16.35 0.80 10.70
C ILE A 109 -15.13 1.52 11.28
N LEU A 110 -15.20 2.84 11.45
CA LEU A 110 -14.10 3.62 12.03
C LEU A 110 -13.78 3.16 13.46
N GLY A 111 -14.79 2.93 14.29
CA GLY A 111 -14.61 2.43 15.66
C GLY A 111 -13.94 1.05 15.67
N SER A 112 -14.35 0.14 14.77
CA SER A 112 -13.73 -1.17 14.63
C SER A 112 -12.26 -1.07 14.17
N LEU A 113 -11.97 -0.19 13.21
CA LEU A 113 -10.61 0.06 12.74
C LEU A 113 -9.72 0.58 13.86
N VAL A 114 -10.15 1.62 14.58
CA VAL A 114 -9.39 2.20 15.70
C VAL A 114 -9.13 1.14 16.78
N CYS A 115 -10.14 0.35 17.15
CA CYS A 115 -9.99 -0.74 18.11
C CYS A 115 -8.94 -1.76 17.64
N THR A 116 -9.01 -2.17 16.37
CA THR A 116 -8.03 -3.10 15.78
C THR A 116 -6.61 -2.52 15.82
N PHE A 117 -6.44 -1.24 15.47
CA PHE A 117 -5.12 -0.58 15.53
C PHE A 117 -4.58 -0.49 16.95
N ILE A 118 -5.41 -0.18 17.94
CA ILE A 118 -4.98 -0.13 19.34
C ILE A 118 -4.53 -1.52 19.82
N VAL A 119 -5.30 -2.57 19.50
CA VAL A 119 -4.97 -3.94 19.91
C VAL A 119 -3.69 -4.43 19.22
N THR A 120 -3.59 -4.27 17.90
CA THR A 120 -2.41 -4.71 17.13
C THR A 120 -1.17 -3.89 17.48
N GLY A 121 -1.32 -2.56 17.63
CA GLY A 121 -0.25 -1.67 18.04
C GLY A 121 0.25 -1.96 19.46
N GLY A 122 -0.68 -2.19 20.40
CA GLY A 122 -0.36 -2.59 21.77
C GLY A 122 0.38 -3.94 21.82
N PHE A 123 -0.07 -4.91 21.04
CA PHE A 123 0.61 -6.20 20.94
C PHE A 123 2.02 -6.06 20.34
N ALA A 124 2.17 -5.28 19.26
CA ALA A 124 3.47 -5.02 18.64
C ALA A 124 4.42 -4.29 19.61
N ALA A 125 3.94 -3.28 20.32
CA ALA A 125 4.73 -2.55 21.32
C ALA A 125 5.18 -3.47 22.46
N ALA A 126 4.28 -4.31 22.98
CA ALA A 126 4.61 -5.30 24.03
C ALA A 126 5.68 -6.28 23.54
N LEU A 127 5.55 -6.77 22.29
CA LEU A 127 6.50 -7.69 21.69
C LEU A 127 7.89 -7.05 21.55
N VAL A 128 7.95 -5.80 21.06
CA VAL A 128 9.21 -5.06 20.95
C VAL A 128 9.86 -4.83 22.32
N LEU A 129 9.07 -4.48 23.34
CA LEU A 129 9.59 -4.32 24.70
C LEU A 129 10.19 -5.61 25.25
N VAL A 130 9.53 -6.76 25.01
CA VAL A 130 10.07 -8.07 25.42
C VAL A 130 11.38 -8.38 24.69
N VAL A 131 11.42 -8.18 23.37
CA VAL A 131 12.63 -8.45 22.57
C VAL A 131 13.80 -7.56 23.00
N VAL A 132 13.57 -6.27 23.19
CA VAL A 132 14.62 -5.31 23.61
C VAL A 132 15.11 -5.61 25.03
N ASN A 133 14.24 -6.12 25.90
CA ASN A 133 14.63 -6.52 27.26
C ASN A 133 15.49 -7.80 27.28
N ILE A 134 15.18 -8.77 26.39
CA ILE A 134 15.95 -10.02 26.27
C ILE A 134 17.27 -9.79 25.52
N TRP A 135 17.24 -8.99 24.49
CA TRP A 135 18.40 -8.69 23.63
C TRP A 135 18.58 -7.18 23.49
N PRO A 136 19.24 -6.51 24.44
CA PRO A 136 19.46 -5.08 24.36
C PRO A 136 20.41 -4.75 23.19
N PRO A 137 19.96 -4.15 22.09
CA PRO A 137 20.78 -3.89 20.91
C PRO A 137 21.86 -2.82 21.17
N ALA A 138 21.72 -2.03 22.22
CA ALA A 138 22.63 -0.93 22.59
C ALA A 138 23.56 -1.26 23.73
N ALA A 139 23.63 -2.50 24.23
CA ALA A 139 24.45 -2.86 25.39
C ALA A 139 25.96 -2.67 25.16
N SER A 140 26.42 -2.60 23.91
CA SER A 140 27.83 -2.43 23.55
C SER A 140 28.18 -1.07 22.92
N THR A 141 27.18 -0.19 22.75
CA THR A 141 27.40 1.11 22.13
C THR A 141 27.35 2.17 23.22
N ALA A 142 28.54 2.65 23.66
CA ALA A 142 28.63 3.88 24.42
C ALA A 142 28.20 5.04 23.52
N ILE A 143 26.88 5.24 23.39
CA ILE A 143 26.36 6.48 22.82
C ILE A 143 26.74 7.55 23.85
N ALA A 144 27.78 8.35 23.52
CA ALA A 144 27.97 9.61 24.21
C ALA A 144 26.64 10.36 24.08
N MET A 145 25.88 10.38 25.16
CA MET A 145 24.72 11.27 25.27
C MET A 145 25.31 12.68 25.24
N GLY A 146 25.49 13.21 24.00
CA GLY A 146 25.57 14.65 23.84
C GLY A 146 24.32 15.16 24.54
N SER A 147 24.49 16.13 25.42
CA SER A 147 23.41 16.79 26.14
C SER A 147 22.26 17.13 25.16
N SER A 148 21.42 16.13 24.94
CA SER A 148 20.09 16.40 24.44
C SER A 148 19.48 17.26 25.52
N GLU A 149 19.34 18.57 25.25
CA GLU A 149 18.42 19.39 26.01
C GLU A 149 17.21 18.50 26.25
N MET A 150 16.90 18.19 27.50
CA MET A 150 15.65 17.58 27.88
C MET A 150 14.60 18.57 27.41
N THR A 151 14.16 18.38 26.19
CA THR A 151 12.88 18.96 25.75
C THR A 151 11.91 18.47 26.80
N GLU A 152 11.43 19.40 27.63
CA GLU A 152 10.45 19.12 28.69
C GLU A 152 9.47 18.14 28.10
N ALA A 153 9.23 17.02 28.77
CA ALA A 153 8.39 15.97 28.27
C ALA A 153 7.05 16.62 27.94
N SER A 154 6.83 16.90 26.66
CA SER A 154 5.61 17.53 26.16
C SER A 154 4.45 16.77 26.77
N SER A 155 3.56 17.46 27.45
CA SER A 155 2.39 16.83 28.08
C SER A 155 1.75 15.88 27.07
N ILE A 156 1.29 14.70 27.51
CA ILE A 156 0.58 13.75 26.63
C ILE A 156 -0.53 14.45 25.85
N SER A 157 -1.18 15.45 26.49
CA SER A 157 -2.17 16.32 25.85
C SER A 157 -1.58 17.09 24.67
N ASP A 158 -0.39 17.69 24.84
CA ASP A 158 0.24 18.47 23.77
C ASP A 158 0.69 17.59 22.60
N MET A 159 1.17 16.38 22.91
CA MET A 159 1.48 15.39 21.87
C MET A 159 0.25 14.97 21.08
N ILE A 160 -0.88 14.74 21.75
CA ILE A 160 -2.16 14.39 21.09
C ILE A 160 -2.66 15.57 20.24
N VAL A 161 -2.66 16.78 20.80
CA VAL A 161 -3.11 17.98 20.10
C VAL A 161 -2.26 18.22 18.86
N ASN A 162 -0.92 18.22 19.00
CA ASN A 162 0.00 18.45 17.89
C ASN A 162 -0.02 17.33 16.85
N SER A 163 -0.42 16.10 17.23
CA SER A 163 -0.55 14.98 16.30
C SER A 163 -1.86 15.01 15.51
N LEU A 164 -2.94 15.57 16.07
CA LEU A 164 -4.26 15.56 15.46
C LEU A 164 -4.64 16.87 14.78
N THR A 165 -3.99 17.99 15.18
CA THR A 165 -4.32 19.33 14.69
C THR A 165 -3.07 20.07 14.23
N VAL A 166 -3.27 21.02 13.33
CA VAL A 166 -2.22 21.94 12.82
C VAL A 166 -2.77 23.35 12.88
N ASN A 167 -1.90 24.31 13.18
CA ASN A 167 -2.29 25.72 13.31
C ASN A 167 -2.62 26.39 11.97
N ASP A 168 -2.02 25.88 10.88
CA ASP A 168 -2.14 26.47 9.54
C ASP A 168 -2.65 25.47 8.51
N PHE A 169 -3.39 25.98 7.52
CA PHE A 169 -3.78 25.18 6.35
C PHE A 169 -2.57 24.72 5.52
N SER A 170 -1.51 25.51 5.43
CA SER A 170 -0.27 25.15 4.74
C SER A 170 0.44 23.99 5.44
N GLY A 171 0.47 24.01 6.78
CA GLY A 171 0.98 22.91 7.60
C GLY A 171 0.17 21.62 7.44
N LEU A 172 -1.13 21.73 7.19
CA LEU A 172 -2.00 20.57 6.94
C LEU A 172 -1.55 19.79 5.71
N MET A 173 -1.10 20.47 4.65
CA MET A 173 -0.63 19.85 3.41
C MET A 173 0.80 19.31 3.50
N SER A 174 1.44 19.40 4.66
CA SER A 174 2.79 18.89 4.89
C SER A 174 2.80 17.37 5.06
N ARG A 175 3.81 16.71 4.49
CA ARG A 175 4.05 15.27 4.68
C ARG A 175 4.24 14.88 6.16
N SER A 176 4.68 15.81 6.98
CA SER A 176 4.89 15.56 8.42
C SER A 176 3.59 15.43 9.20
N ASN A 177 2.49 15.94 8.64
CA ASN A 177 1.20 16.08 9.31
C ASN A 177 0.12 15.20 8.67
N MET A 178 0.45 13.92 8.40
CA MET A 178 -0.49 12.98 7.77
C MET A 178 -1.75 12.72 8.61
N LEU A 179 -1.62 12.68 9.95
CA LEU A 179 -2.79 12.46 10.81
C LEU A 179 -3.78 13.63 10.76
N PRO A 180 -3.36 14.91 10.90
CA PRO A 180 -4.23 16.05 10.72
C PRO A 180 -4.97 16.08 9.38
N ILE A 181 -4.31 15.74 8.27
CA ILE A 181 -4.97 15.73 6.95
C ILE A 181 -6.04 14.63 6.87
N ILE A 182 -5.82 13.47 7.51
CA ILE A 182 -6.82 12.40 7.58
C ILE A 182 -8.06 12.87 8.36
N VAL A 183 -7.86 13.52 9.52
CA VAL A 183 -8.96 14.06 10.33
C VAL A 183 -9.73 15.10 9.54
N PHE A 184 -9.04 16.02 8.88
CA PHE A 184 -9.66 17.05 8.04
C PHE A 184 -10.40 16.45 6.83
N ALA A 185 -9.85 15.41 6.20
CA ALA A 185 -10.48 14.70 5.09
C ALA A 185 -11.78 14.00 5.54
N ILE A 186 -11.80 13.41 6.72
CA ILE A 186 -13.01 12.81 7.30
C ILE A 186 -14.06 13.88 7.56
N MET A 187 -13.68 15.01 8.16
CA MET A 187 -14.61 16.13 8.41
C MET A 187 -15.18 16.68 7.10
N SER A 188 -14.33 16.88 6.09
CA SER A 188 -14.75 17.33 4.76
C SER A 188 -15.69 16.33 4.10
N GLY A 189 -15.40 15.03 4.20
CA GLY A 189 -16.25 13.96 3.70
C GLY A 189 -17.62 13.93 4.38
N PHE A 190 -17.69 14.17 5.69
CA PHE A 190 -18.96 14.31 6.41
C PHE A 190 -19.79 15.51 5.89
N ALA A 191 -19.14 16.64 5.62
CA ALA A 191 -19.81 17.80 5.05
C ALA A 191 -20.40 17.48 3.66
N VAL A 192 -19.61 16.85 2.79
CA VAL A 192 -20.05 16.43 1.44
C VAL A 192 -21.22 15.45 1.52
N ALA A 193 -21.13 14.45 2.41
CA ALA A 193 -22.21 13.47 2.58
C ALA A 193 -23.52 14.12 3.03
N LYS A 194 -23.48 15.18 3.88
CA LYS A 194 -24.67 15.96 4.28
C LYS A 194 -25.21 16.86 3.16
N CYS A 195 -24.34 17.30 2.25
CA CYS A 195 -24.73 18.14 1.10
C CYS A 195 -25.34 17.33 -0.06
N GLY A 196 -25.58 16.03 0.10
CA GLY A 196 -26.16 15.16 -0.93
C GLY A 196 -25.22 14.07 -1.45
N GLY A 197 -24.03 13.92 -0.84
CA GLY A 197 -23.09 12.85 -1.14
C GLY A 197 -22.64 12.85 -2.60
N GLU A 198 -22.66 11.67 -3.21
CA GLU A 198 -22.21 11.43 -4.58
C GLU A 198 -22.98 12.21 -5.65
N GLU A 199 -24.27 12.49 -5.41
CA GLU A 199 -25.13 13.23 -6.35
C GLU A 199 -24.89 14.74 -6.31
N SER A 200 -24.29 15.25 -5.24
CA SER A 200 -23.97 16.67 -5.11
C SER A 200 -22.86 17.08 -6.09
N TRP A 201 -22.83 18.37 -6.43
CA TRP A 201 -21.74 18.93 -7.25
C TRP A 201 -20.36 18.67 -6.62
N ALA A 202 -20.26 18.83 -5.29
CA ALA A 202 -19.04 18.60 -4.55
C ALA A 202 -18.60 17.11 -4.59
N GLY A 203 -19.55 16.18 -4.48
CA GLY A 203 -19.29 14.75 -4.58
C GLY A 203 -18.78 14.35 -5.98
N LYS A 204 -19.42 14.85 -7.04
CA LYS A 204 -18.99 14.62 -8.42
C LYS A 204 -17.60 15.18 -8.70
N LEU A 205 -17.29 16.37 -8.20
CA LEU A 205 -15.97 16.97 -8.32
C LEU A 205 -14.90 16.12 -7.63
N LEU A 206 -15.17 15.66 -6.41
CA LEU A 206 -14.24 14.81 -5.66
C LEU A 206 -14.04 13.46 -6.32
N ASN A 207 -15.09 12.83 -6.86
CA ASN A 207 -14.97 11.57 -7.62
C ASN A 207 -14.08 11.76 -8.86
N ASN A 208 -14.32 12.83 -9.63
CA ASN A 208 -13.49 13.14 -10.80
C ASN A 208 -12.02 13.42 -10.43
N LEU A 209 -11.78 14.15 -9.35
CA LEU A 209 -10.41 14.39 -8.84
C LEU A 209 -9.75 13.09 -8.37
N ASN A 210 -10.50 12.22 -7.68
CA ASN A 210 -9.99 10.92 -7.28
C ASN A 210 -9.60 10.06 -8.48
N ASP A 211 -10.41 10.05 -9.53
CA ASP A 211 -10.12 9.30 -10.76
C ASP A 211 -8.86 9.84 -11.46
N ILE A 212 -8.70 11.16 -11.53
CA ILE A 212 -7.51 11.80 -12.11
C ILE A 212 -6.25 11.42 -11.33
N ILE A 213 -6.31 11.51 -9.99
CA ILE A 213 -5.17 11.19 -9.12
C ILE A 213 -4.82 9.70 -9.19
N MET A 214 -5.82 8.83 -9.32
CA MET A 214 -5.58 7.37 -9.47
C MET A 214 -4.95 6.99 -10.81
N LEU A 215 -5.04 7.86 -11.82
CA LEU A 215 -4.41 7.67 -13.13
C LEU A 215 -2.97 8.24 -13.21
N MET A 216 -2.56 9.06 -12.23
CA MET A 216 -1.19 9.61 -12.12
C MET A 216 -0.23 8.61 -11.48
#